data_f3d31175759a128afec7bd44e5de0c95
#
_entry.id   f3d31175759a128afec7bd44e5de0c95
#
_cell.length_a   1.000
_cell.length_b   1.000
_cell.length_c   1.000
_cell.angle_alpha   90.00
_cell.angle_beta   90.00
_cell.angle_gamma   90.00
#
_symmetry.space_group_name_H-M   'P 1'
#
loop_
_entity.id
_entity.type
_entity.pdbx_description
1 polymer ?
#
loop_
_entity_poly.entity_id
_entity_poly.type
_entity_poly.pdbx_seq_one_letter_code
_entity_poly.pdbx_strand_id
1 'polypeptide(L)'
;MNLLDYMSEQKKETESPLASRLRPTTLDEVVGQKHIIGKDKLLYRAIQADKLSSLIFYGPPGTGKTTLAKVIANTTSAAFLQINATSAWKKDMEEVVEKAKENWGAYGRKTILFIDEIHRFNKSQQDYLLPFVEDGTIVLIGATTENPYFEVNGALLSRSIIFELKALEKDEIKELLLRAVTDKEKGLADISGGDARSALNAIELGVLTTERGADGKIHITMEVAEECIQKRVLRYDKTGDNHYDTISAFIKSMRGSDPDAVVYYLARMLYAGEDIKFIARRIMICAAEDVSNADPQALVVATAAAQAVE
;
A
#
# COMPACT_ATOMS: atom_id res chain seq x y z
N MET A 1 8.29 10.74 32.00
CA MET A 1 9.22 10.52 30.91
C MET A 1 10.61 10.38 31.52
N ASN A 2 11.23 9.19 31.41
CA ASN A 2 12.53 8.91 32.01
C ASN A 2 13.63 9.41 31.05
N LEU A 3 14.80 9.81 31.56
CA LEU A 3 15.93 10.30 30.77
C LEU A 3 16.34 9.28 29.68
N LEU A 4 16.21 7.99 29.94
CA LEU A 4 16.46 6.91 29.00
C LEU A 4 15.42 6.87 27.86
N ASP A 5 14.16 7.21 28.15
CA ASP A 5 13.10 7.30 27.13
C ASP A 5 13.37 8.49 26.19
N TYR A 6 13.78 9.64 26.76
CA TYR A 6 14.16 10.83 25.98
C TYR A 6 15.39 10.57 25.08
N MET A 7 16.43 9.93 25.61
CA MET A 7 17.62 9.57 24.83
C MET A 7 17.31 8.51 23.75
N SER A 8 16.36 7.60 24.02
CA SER A 8 15.94 6.60 23.03
C SER A 8 15.09 7.23 21.91
N GLU A 9 14.27 8.23 22.21
CA GLU A 9 13.53 8.99 21.20
C GLU A 9 14.46 9.83 20.32
N GLN A 10 15.43 10.52 20.87
CA GLN A 10 16.43 11.27 20.08
C GLN A 10 17.26 10.34 19.16
N LYS A 11 17.69 9.18 19.65
CA LYS A 11 18.37 8.20 18.81
C LYS A 11 17.46 7.64 17.71
N LYS A 12 16.18 7.39 18.00
CA LYS A 12 15.21 6.94 16.98
C LYS A 12 15.00 8.00 15.90
N GLU A 13 15.01 9.28 16.22
CA GLU A 13 14.88 10.36 15.24
C GLU A 13 16.10 10.47 14.30
N THR A 14 17.30 10.18 14.80
CA THR A 14 18.54 10.28 13.99
C THR A 14 18.87 9.00 13.23
N GLU A 15 18.52 7.82 13.74
CA GLU A 15 18.85 6.52 13.17
C GLU A 15 17.70 5.89 12.37
N SER A 16 16.49 6.49 12.35
CA SER A 16 15.39 5.97 11.56
C SER A 16 15.60 6.18 10.05
N PRO A 17 15.10 5.28 9.19
CA PRO A 17 15.21 5.41 7.74
C PRO A 17 14.73 6.78 7.23
N LEU A 18 15.37 7.29 6.18
CA LEU A 18 15.07 8.60 5.57
C LEU A 18 13.58 8.78 5.27
N ALA A 19 12.93 7.75 4.73
CA ALA A 19 11.49 7.73 4.49
C ALA A 19 10.64 7.94 5.76
N SER A 20 11.17 7.66 6.94
CA SER A 20 10.49 7.94 8.22
C SER A 20 10.76 9.35 8.71
N ARG A 21 12.01 9.83 8.56
CA ARG A 21 12.45 11.16 8.99
C ARG A 21 11.81 12.30 8.18
N LEU A 22 11.64 12.09 6.87
CA LEU A 22 11.03 13.05 5.94
C LEU A 22 9.50 12.93 5.86
N ARG A 23 8.87 12.21 6.80
CA ARG A 23 7.42 12.07 6.78
C ARG A 23 6.75 13.41 7.06
N PRO A 24 5.81 13.85 6.19
CA PRO A 24 5.02 15.05 6.40
C PRO A 24 4.34 15.08 7.77
N THR A 25 4.27 16.26 8.35
CA THR A 25 3.57 16.52 9.61
C THR A 25 2.25 17.27 9.38
N THR A 26 2.13 17.98 8.27
CA THR A 26 0.95 18.76 7.87
C THR A 26 0.39 18.30 6.52
N LEU A 27 -0.87 18.62 6.23
CA LEU A 27 -1.50 18.30 4.95
C LEU A 27 -0.83 18.97 3.75
N ASP A 28 -0.33 20.19 3.93
CA ASP A 28 0.33 20.95 2.86
C ASP A 28 1.70 20.39 2.47
N GLU A 29 2.31 19.60 3.35
CA GLU A 29 3.57 18.91 3.09
C GLU A 29 3.37 17.57 2.36
N VAL A 30 2.15 17.06 2.30
CA VAL A 30 1.87 15.79 1.63
C VAL A 30 2.00 15.96 0.13
N VAL A 31 2.92 15.23 -0.47
CA VAL A 31 3.12 15.21 -1.91
C VAL A 31 2.17 14.20 -2.55
N GLY A 32 1.55 14.60 -3.64
CA GLY A 32 0.60 13.78 -4.37
C GLY A 32 -0.80 13.73 -3.75
N GLN A 33 -1.60 12.78 -4.19
CA GLN A 33 -2.96 12.49 -3.71
C GLN A 33 -3.92 13.70 -3.74
N LYS A 34 -3.70 14.68 -4.62
CA LYS A 34 -4.51 15.92 -4.73
C LYS A 34 -6.00 15.66 -4.96
N HIS A 35 -6.34 14.51 -5.55
CA HIS A 35 -7.73 14.09 -5.77
C HIS A 35 -8.46 13.74 -4.45
N ILE A 36 -7.74 13.50 -3.35
CA ILE A 36 -8.29 13.19 -2.02
C ILE A 36 -8.11 14.38 -1.07
N ILE A 37 -6.90 14.97 -1.02
CA ILE A 37 -6.51 15.97 -0.04
C ILE A 37 -6.48 17.41 -0.57
N GLY A 38 -6.93 17.65 -1.82
CA GLY A 38 -7.08 19.00 -2.33
C GLY A 38 -7.99 19.84 -1.42
N LYS A 39 -7.77 21.16 -1.32
CA LYS A 39 -8.48 22.08 -0.40
C LYS A 39 -10.01 22.07 -0.62
N ASP A 40 -10.46 21.74 -1.81
CA ASP A 40 -11.85 21.58 -2.21
C ASP A 40 -12.45 20.20 -1.88
N LYS A 41 -11.63 19.22 -1.50
CA LYS A 41 -12.04 17.83 -1.31
C LYS A 41 -12.67 17.57 0.05
N LEU A 42 -13.52 16.53 0.08
CA LEU A 42 -14.26 16.14 1.27
C LEU A 42 -13.35 15.87 2.46
N LEU A 43 -12.27 15.09 2.25
CA LEU A 43 -11.36 14.72 3.32
C LEU A 43 -10.68 15.94 3.94
N TYR A 44 -10.15 16.86 3.11
CA TYR A 44 -9.54 18.10 3.59
C TYR A 44 -10.49 18.90 4.48
N ARG A 45 -11.72 19.12 4.01
CA ARG A 45 -12.74 19.87 4.76
C ARG A 45 -13.13 19.17 6.06
N ALA A 46 -13.25 17.83 6.06
CA ALA A 46 -13.58 17.07 7.25
C ALA A 46 -12.48 17.16 8.31
N ILE A 47 -11.20 17.13 7.90
CA ILE A 47 -10.04 17.30 8.77
C ILE A 47 -10.03 18.70 9.38
N GLN A 48 -10.20 19.75 8.56
CA GLN A 48 -10.21 21.13 9.03
C GLN A 48 -11.36 21.43 10.00
N ALA A 49 -12.50 20.76 9.83
CA ALA A 49 -13.65 20.89 10.70
C ALA A 49 -13.59 20.03 11.97
N ASP A 50 -12.53 19.21 12.15
CA ASP A 50 -12.40 18.19 13.19
C ASP A 50 -13.62 17.24 13.28
N LYS A 51 -14.21 16.93 12.12
CA LYS A 51 -15.39 16.06 11.96
C LYS A 51 -15.08 14.87 11.07
N LEU A 52 -14.12 14.06 11.53
CA LEU A 52 -13.78 12.83 10.83
C LEU A 52 -14.78 11.71 11.14
N SER A 53 -15.22 11.02 10.11
CA SER A 53 -15.79 9.68 10.15
C SER A 53 -14.69 8.64 9.94
N SER A 54 -15.02 7.37 10.11
CA SER A 54 -14.07 6.29 9.81
C SER A 54 -13.70 6.25 8.32
N LEU A 55 -12.46 5.88 8.03
CA LEU A 55 -11.85 5.92 6.70
C LEU A 55 -11.17 4.59 6.38
N ILE A 56 -11.20 4.21 5.11
CA ILE A 56 -10.37 3.12 4.59
C ILE A 56 -9.51 3.67 3.45
N PHE A 57 -8.21 3.61 3.63
CA PHE A 57 -7.23 3.93 2.59
C PHE A 57 -6.75 2.65 1.90
N TYR A 58 -6.94 2.56 0.59
CA TYR A 58 -6.42 1.43 -0.16
C TYR A 58 -5.57 1.90 -1.35
N GLY A 59 -4.72 1.04 -1.85
CA GLY A 59 -3.85 1.34 -2.98
C GLY A 59 -2.44 0.79 -2.82
N PRO A 60 -1.56 0.96 -3.83
CA PRO A 60 -0.22 0.38 -3.85
C PRO A 60 0.62 0.74 -2.61
N PRO A 61 1.61 -0.07 -2.23
CA PRO A 61 2.55 0.29 -1.17
C PRO A 61 3.33 1.56 -1.54
N GLY A 62 3.81 2.30 -0.53
CA GLY A 62 4.59 3.52 -0.73
C GLY A 62 3.81 4.76 -1.17
N THR A 63 2.48 4.68 -1.30
CA THR A 63 1.61 5.80 -1.72
C THR A 63 1.26 6.79 -0.61
N GLY A 64 1.72 6.53 0.63
CA GLY A 64 1.55 7.44 1.75
C GLY A 64 0.37 7.16 2.68
N LYS A 65 -0.27 5.97 2.65
CA LYS A 65 -1.40 5.59 3.52
C LYS A 65 -1.15 5.87 5.00
N THR A 66 -0.06 5.31 5.55
CA THR A 66 0.36 5.51 6.95
C THR A 66 0.74 6.97 7.24
N THR A 67 1.35 7.63 6.26
CA THR A 67 1.73 9.05 6.36
C THR A 67 0.49 9.93 6.48
N LEU A 68 -0.49 9.72 5.60
CA LEU A 68 -1.74 10.49 5.61
C LEU A 68 -2.52 10.28 6.91
N ALA A 69 -2.60 9.05 7.43
CA ALA A 69 -3.24 8.77 8.71
C ALA A 69 -2.58 9.56 9.87
N LYS A 70 -1.24 9.64 9.91
CA LYS A 70 -0.51 10.41 10.91
C LYS A 70 -0.72 11.92 10.77
N VAL A 71 -0.70 12.43 9.54
CA VAL A 71 -0.97 13.85 9.26
C VAL A 71 -2.39 14.23 9.70
N ILE A 72 -3.37 13.37 9.44
CA ILE A 72 -4.74 13.56 9.92
C ILE A 72 -4.78 13.65 11.44
N ALA A 73 -4.12 12.71 12.12
CA ALA A 73 -4.07 12.69 13.57
C ALA A 73 -3.39 13.94 14.16
N ASN A 74 -2.31 14.41 13.53
CA ASN A 74 -1.61 15.62 13.95
C ASN A 74 -2.44 16.91 13.74
N THR A 75 -3.33 16.91 12.74
CA THR A 75 -4.16 18.06 12.40
C THR A 75 -5.44 18.11 13.22
N THR A 76 -5.85 16.99 13.80
CA THR A 76 -7.07 16.86 14.61
C THR A 76 -6.76 16.85 16.10
N SER A 77 -7.76 17.10 16.94
CA SER A 77 -7.63 17.02 18.41
C SER A 77 -7.61 15.60 18.95
N ALA A 78 -7.78 14.58 18.09
CA ALA A 78 -7.90 13.18 18.48
C ALA A 78 -6.60 12.57 19.03
N ALA A 79 -6.72 11.59 19.91
CA ALA A 79 -5.59 10.73 20.27
C ALA A 79 -5.31 9.74 19.13
N PHE A 80 -4.04 9.45 18.87
CA PHE A 80 -3.66 8.51 17.81
C PHE A 80 -3.11 7.22 18.40
N LEU A 81 -3.76 6.11 18.08
CA LEU A 81 -3.30 4.76 18.40
C LEU A 81 -3.10 3.98 17.11
N GLN A 82 -2.05 3.16 17.04
CA GLN A 82 -1.72 2.39 15.86
C GLN A 82 -1.58 0.91 16.19
N ILE A 83 -2.20 0.07 15.37
CA ILE A 83 -2.05 -1.38 15.38
C ILE A 83 -1.57 -1.85 14.00
N ASN A 84 -0.69 -2.85 13.98
CA ASN A 84 -0.37 -3.56 12.75
C ASN A 84 -1.12 -4.90 12.76
N ALA A 85 -2.02 -5.12 11.81
CA ALA A 85 -2.85 -6.32 11.79
C ALA A 85 -2.07 -7.62 11.57
N THR A 86 -0.82 -7.55 11.07
CA THR A 86 0.03 -8.73 10.88
C THR A 86 0.57 -9.31 12.19
N SER A 87 0.67 -8.51 13.24
CA SER A 87 1.25 -8.89 14.54
C SER A 87 0.30 -8.72 15.72
N ALA A 88 -0.86 -8.11 15.51
CA ALA A 88 -1.79 -7.80 16.58
C ALA A 88 -2.65 -9.00 17.01
N TRP A 89 -2.74 -9.18 18.31
CA TRP A 89 -3.59 -10.17 18.95
C TRP A 89 -4.84 -9.50 19.54
N LYS A 90 -5.82 -10.30 19.96
CA LYS A 90 -7.05 -9.81 20.57
C LYS A 90 -6.79 -8.87 21.75
N LYS A 91 -5.79 -9.18 22.57
CA LYS A 91 -5.40 -8.37 23.72
C LYS A 91 -4.98 -6.95 23.34
N ASP A 92 -4.24 -6.78 22.24
CA ASP A 92 -3.81 -5.47 21.76
C ASP A 92 -5.03 -4.60 21.39
N MET A 93 -6.05 -5.23 20.80
CA MET A 93 -7.30 -4.55 20.45
C MET A 93 -8.09 -4.15 21.69
N GLU A 94 -8.14 -5.02 22.73
CA GLU A 94 -8.78 -4.74 24.02
C GLU A 94 -8.10 -3.55 24.71
N GLU A 95 -6.76 -3.52 24.75
CA GLU A 95 -5.99 -2.41 25.34
C GLU A 95 -6.24 -1.07 24.62
N VAL A 96 -6.37 -1.10 23.29
CA VAL A 96 -6.66 0.10 22.50
C VAL A 96 -8.08 0.60 22.78
N VAL A 97 -9.06 -0.29 22.87
CA VAL A 97 -10.45 0.06 23.18
C VAL A 97 -10.56 0.66 24.59
N GLU A 98 -9.86 0.09 25.59
CA GLU A 98 -9.83 0.66 26.94
C GLU A 98 -9.23 2.06 26.95
N LYS A 99 -8.08 2.27 26.30
CA LYS A 99 -7.47 3.60 26.16
C LYS A 99 -8.39 4.59 25.45
N ALA A 100 -9.13 4.13 24.41
CA ALA A 100 -10.08 4.99 23.70
C ALA A 100 -11.25 5.42 24.63
N LYS A 101 -11.78 4.51 25.44
CA LYS A 101 -12.81 4.81 26.44
C LYS A 101 -12.31 5.77 27.52
N GLU A 102 -11.08 5.57 27.99
CA GLU A 102 -10.43 6.47 28.95
C GLU A 102 -10.27 7.89 28.36
N ASN A 103 -9.77 8.00 27.12
CA ASN A 103 -9.63 9.28 26.42
C ASN A 103 -10.96 10.01 26.30
N TRP A 104 -12.01 9.29 25.94
CA TRP A 104 -13.36 9.84 25.81
C TRP A 104 -13.96 10.22 27.15
N GLY A 105 -13.90 9.32 28.14
CA GLY A 105 -14.51 9.53 29.47
C GLY A 105 -13.80 10.58 30.32
N ALA A 106 -12.46 10.60 30.32
CA ALA A 106 -11.68 11.51 31.16
C ALA A 106 -11.44 12.89 30.51
N TYR A 107 -11.30 12.94 29.17
CA TYR A 107 -10.86 14.14 28.47
C TYR A 107 -11.81 14.61 27.36
N GLY A 108 -12.90 13.91 27.09
CA GLY A 108 -13.79 14.18 25.95
C GLY A 108 -13.09 14.08 24.59
N ARG A 109 -11.96 13.40 24.52
CA ARG A 109 -11.07 13.33 23.35
C ARG A 109 -11.35 12.08 22.55
N LYS A 110 -11.67 12.23 21.26
CA LYS A 110 -11.81 11.10 20.33
C LYS A 110 -10.48 10.38 20.13
N THR A 111 -10.57 9.10 19.81
CA THR A 111 -9.38 8.30 19.48
C THR A 111 -9.45 7.85 18.04
N ILE A 112 -8.42 8.21 17.26
CA ILE A 112 -8.18 7.64 15.94
C ILE A 112 -7.41 6.34 16.12
N LEU A 113 -8.00 5.24 15.70
CA LEU A 113 -7.33 3.95 15.62
C LEU A 113 -6.88 3.71 14.17
N PHE A 114 -5.58 3.75 13.95
CA PHE A 114 -4.99 3.38 12.68
C PHE A 114 -4.63 1.90 12.66
N ILE A 115 -5.20 1.16 11.69
CA ILE A 115 -4.90 -0.26 11.47
C ILE A 115 -4.18 -0.40 10.12
N ASP A 116 -2.89 -0.73 10.18
CA ASP A 116 -2.11 -1.05 9.00
C ASP A 116 -2.38 -2.49 8.57
N GLU A 117 -2.53 -2.71 7.25
CA GLU A 117 -2.86 -3.99 6.62
C GLU A 117 -4.14 -4.62 7.19
N ILE A 118 -5.24 -3.83 7.31
CA ILE A 118 -6.51 -4.25 7.93
C ILE A 118 -7.08 -5.54 7.33
N HIS A 119 -6.77 -5.87 6.08
CA HIS A 119 -7.17 -7.11 5.43
C HIS A 119 -6.58 -8.37 6.10
N ARG A 120 -5.56 -8.24 6.93
CA ARG A 120 -4.97 -9.35 7.70
C ARG A 120 -5.79 -9.70 8.96
N PHE A 121 -6.69 -8.82 9.37
CA PHE A 121 -7.63 -9.15 10.43
C PHE A 121 -8.68 -10.13 9.93
N ASN A 122 -8.94 -11.19 10.70
CA ASN A 122 -10.07 -12.08 10.44
C ASN A 122 -11.41 -11.37 10.74
N LYS A 123 -12.51 -11.97 10.27
CA LYS A 123 -13.86 -11.39 10.44
C LYS A 123 -14.20 -11.08 11.91
N SER A 124 -13.88 -11.99 12.84
CA SER A 124 -14.16 -11.78 14.27
C SER A 124 -13.39 -10.60 14.87
N GLN A 125 -12.14 -10.35 14.40
CA GLN A 125 -11.37 -9.19 14.82
C GLN A 125 -11.96 -7.89 14.26
N GLN A 126 -12.38 -7.91 13.00
CA GLN A 126 -13.06 -6.77 12.39
C GLN A 126 -14.42 -6.50 13.05
N ASP A 127 -15.20 -7.53 13.36
CA ASP A 127 -16.50 -7.42 14.06
C ASP A 127 -16.34 -6.87 15.49
N TYR A 128 -15.25 -7.20 16.17
CA TYR A 128 -14.96 -6.68 17.50
C TYR A 128 -14.88 -5.15 17.56
N LEU A 129 -14.45 -4.51 16.46
CA LEU A 129 -14.32 -3.05 16.40
C LEU A 129 -15.66 -2.34 16.11
N LEU A 130 -16.64 -3.04 15.55
CA LEU A 130 -17.89 -2.44 15.08
C LEU A 130 -18.62 -1.61 16.16
N PRO A 131 -18.85 -2.10 17.40
CA PRO A 131 -19.56 -1.32 18.40
C PRO A 131 -18.89 0.02 18.72
N PHE A 132 -17.56 0.05 18.75
CA PHE A 132 -16.78 1.24 19.09
C PHE A 132 -16.65 2.24 17.93
N VAL A 133 -16.81 1.77 16.70
CA VAL A 133 -16.93 2.61 15.51
C VAL A 133 -18.35 3.19 15.40
N GLU A 134 -19.35 2.41 15.78
CA GLU A 134 -20.77 2.82 15.76
C GLU A 134 -21.09 3.89 16.81
N ASP A 135 -20.59 3.73 18.02
CA ASP A 135 -20.81 4.68 19.12
C ASP A 135 -19.88 5.91 19.05
N GLY A 136 -18.91 5.90 18.12
CA GLY A 136 -17.97 7.01 17.92
C GLY A 136 -16.83 7.09 18.94
N THR A 137 -16.67 6.10 19.84
CA THR A 137 -15.52 5.99 20.75
C THR A 137 -14.22 5.91 19.97
N ILE A 138 -14.25 5.23 18.82
CA ILE A 138 -13.12 5.07 17.89
C ILE A 138 -13.48 5.62 16.51
N VAL A 139 -12.62 6.46 15.96
CA VAL A 139 -12.58 6.78 14.55
C VAL A 139 -11.56 5.84 13.89
N LEU A 140 -12.05 4.88 13.11
CA LEU A 140 -11.18 3.91 12.45
C LEU A 140 -10.54 4.53 11.21
N ILE A 141 -9.22 4.39 11.05
CA ILE A 141 -8.53 4.59 9.78
C ILE A 141 -7.85 3.27 9.41
N GLY A 142 -8.46 2.51 8.51
CA GLY A 142 -7.88 1.28 7.97
C GLY A 142 -6.99 1.57 6.77
N ALA A 143 -5.84 0.89 6.68
CA ALA A 143 -4.99 0.92 5.49
C ALA A 143 -4.83 -0.50 4.93
N THR A 144 -4.88 -0.62 3.61
CA THR A 144 -4.71 -1.90 2.92
C THR A 144 -4.08 -1.71 1.54
N THR A 145 -3.37 -2.73 1.07
CA THR A 145 -2.91 -2.81 -0.31
C THR A 145 -3.88 -3.56 -1.20
N GLU A 146 -4.83 -4.26 -0.59
CA GLU A 146 -5.84 -5.09 -1.24
C GLU A 146 -7.14 -4.31 -1.47
N ASN A 147 -8.01 -4.83 -2.35
CA ASN A 147 -9.32 -4.23 -2.58
C ASN A 147 -10.22 -4.39 -1.33
N PRO A 148 -10.60 -3.29 -0.65
CA PRO A 148 -11.34 -3.37 0.60
C PRO A 148 -12.72 -4.00 0.45
N TYR A 149 -13.33 -3.97 -0.71
CA TYR A 149 -14.65 -4.56 -0.95
C TYR A 149 -14.68 -6.08 -0.85
N PHE A 150 -13.52 -6.74 -0.97
CA PHE A 150 -13.40 -8.19 -0.81
C PHE A 150 -12.88 -8.60 0.57
N GLU A 151 -12.01 -7.78 1.15
CA GLU A 151 -11.22 -8.17 2.31
C GLU A 151 -11.72 -7.54 3.63
N VAL A 152 -12.41 -6.40 3.56
CA VAL A 152 -12.93 -5.73 4.74
C VAL A 152 -14.41 -6.06 4.93
N ASN A 153 -14.81 -6.30 6.18
CA ASN A 153 -16.19 -6.59 6.53
C ASN A 153 -17.15 -5.49 6.01
N GLY A 154 -18.21 -5.90 5.33
CA GLY A 154 -19.22 -4.99 4.78
C GLY A 154 -19.84 -4.06 5.82
N ALA A 155 -19.94 -4.48 7.08
CA ALA A 155 -20.43 -3.64 8.17
C ALA A 155 -19.46 -2.49 8.52
N LEU A 156 -18.14 -2.71 8.47
CA LEU A 156 -17.14 -1.63 8.61
C LEU A 156 -17.12 -0.72 7.39
N LEU A 157 -17.21 -1.29 6.19
CA LEU A 157 -17.25 -0.52 4.94
C LEU A 157 -18.43 0.44 4.89
N SER A 158 -19.63 -0.02 5.31
CA SER A 158 -20.84 0.82 5.30
C SER A 158 -20.75 2.03 6.25
N ARG A 159 -19.81 2.02 7.19
CA ARG A 159 -19.56 3.07 8.18
C ARG A 159 -18.28 3.86 7.91
N SER A 160 -17.61 3.56 6.81
CA SER A 160 -16.33 4.17 6.45
C SER A 160 -16.39 4.83 5.07
N ILE A 161 -15.66 5.92 4.90
CA ILE A 161 -15.43 6.49 3.58
C ILE A 161 -14.17 5.85 3.01
N ILE A 162 -14.27 5.36 1.78
CA ILE A 162 -13.18 4.64 1.12
C ILE A 162 -12.46 5.61 0.19
N PHE A 163 -11.13 5.69 0.31
CA PHE A 163 -10.28 6.50 -0.55
C PHE A 163 -9.19 5.64 -1.20
N GLU A 164 -9.12 5.73 -2.52
CA GLU A 164 -8.06 5.13 -3.31
C GLU A 164 -6.84 6.05 -3.37
N LEU A 165 -5.71 5.59 -2.85
CA LEU A 165 -4.43 6.25 -3.02
C LEU A 165 -3.74 5.69 -4.28
N LYS A 166 -3.38 6.59 -5.18
CA LYS A 166 -2.71 6.24 -6.44
C LYS A 166 -1.20 6.23 -6.26
N ALA A 167 -0.51 5.47 -7.09
CA ALA A 167 0.94 5.56 -7.21
C ALA A 167 1.33 7.02 -7.50
N LEU A 168 2.42 7.49 -6.89
CA LEU A 168 2.90 8.84 -7.13
C LEU A 168 3.43 8.99 -8.56
N GLU A 169 3.17 10.14 -9.15
CA GLU A 169 3.68 10.47 -10.47
C GLU A 169 5.18 10.81 -10.39
N LYS A 170 5.85 10.78 -11.53
CA LYS A 170 7.29 11.05 -11.64
C LYS A 170 7.69 12.40 -11.02
N ASP A 171 6.93 13.44 -11.30
CA ASP A 171 7.20 14.78 -10.78
C ASP A 171 6.98 14.88 -9.27
N GLU A 172 6.01 14.14 -8.72
CA GLU A 172 5.75 14.04 -7.30
C GLU A 172 6.88 13.30 -6.56
N ILE A 173 7.37 12.20 -7.12
CA ILE A 173 8.57 11.51 -6.59
C ILE A 173 9.79 12.44 -6.64
N LYS A 174 9.99 13.16 -7.75
CA LYS A 174 11.08 14.11 -7.88
C LYS A 174 11.01 15.22 -6.83
N GLU A 175 9.81 15.73 -6.52
CA GLU A 175 9.61 16.71 -5.45
C GLU A 175 10.05 16.14 -4.09
N LEU A 176 9.66 14.90 -3.76
CA LEU A 176 10.09 14.22 -2.53
C LEU A 176 11.60 14.05 -2.47
N LEU A 177 12.22 13.64 -3.57
CA LEU A 177 13.67 13.46 -3.65
C LEU A 177 14.41 14.80 -3.52
N LEU A 178 13.90 15.87 -4.09
CA LEU A 178 14.47 17.21 -3.94
C LEU A 178 14.36 17.73 -2.50
N ARG A 179 13.32 17.37 -1.77
CA ARG A 179 13.21 17.65 -0.33
C ARG A 179 14.21 16.84 0.51
N ALA A 180 14.55 15.63 0.05
CA ALA A 180 15.49 14.76 0.72
C ALA A 180 16.96 15.14 0.48
N VAL A 181 17.27 15.72 -0.66
CA VAL A 181 18.63 16.02 -1.11
C VAL A 181 18.67 17.46 -1.65
N THR A 182 19.57 18.26 -1.16
CA THR A 182 19.77 19.65 -1.59
C THR A 182 20.36 19.77 -3.01
N ASP A 183 20.81 18.66 -3.62
CA ASP A 183 21.36 18.60 -4.97
C ASP A 183 20.58 17.65 -5.90
N LYS A 184 20.49 18.06 -7.17
CA LYS A 184 19.63 17.52 -8.23
C LYS A 184 20.00 16.09 -8.64
N GLU A 185 19.11 15.13 -8.34
CA GLU A 185 19.21 13.75 -8.85
C GLU A 185 18.03 13.41 -9.79
N LYS A 186 18.32 13.20 -11.08
CA LYS A 186 17.30 13.11 -12.14
C LYS A 186 16.74 11.71 -12.43
N GLY A 187 17.33 10.62 -11.96
CA GLY A 187 17.00 9.26 -12.42
C GLY A 187 16.14 8.40 -11.52
N LEU A 188 16.13 8.64 -10.21
CA LEU A 188 15.48 7.76 -9.23
C LEU A 188 13.94 7.76 -9.30
N ALA A 189 13.36 8.85 -9.80
CA ALA A 189 11.91 8.97 -9.95
C ALA A 189 11.34 7.96 -10.97
N ASP A 190 12.08 7.67 -12.03
CA ASP A 190 11.65 6.76 -13.10
C ASP A 190 11.65 5.29 -12.65
N ILE A 191 12.63 4.91 -11.85
CA ILE A 191 12.89 3.52 -11.46
C ILE A 191 12.02 3.09 -10.27
N SER A 192 11.63 4.02 -9.38
CA SER A 192 10.83 3.72 -8.17
C SER A 192 9.38 3.31 -8.45
N GLY A 193 8.88 3.63 -9.63
CA GLY A 193 7.53 3.26 -10.06
C GLY A 193 6.40 3.81 -9.19
N GLY A 194 6.57 5.01 -8.69
CA GLY A 194 5.57 5.67 -7.86
C GLY A 194 5.56 5.25 -6.38
N ASP A 195 6.56 4.48 -5.96
CA ASP A 195 6.76 4.11 -4.54
C ASP A 195 7.78 5.07 -3.89
N ALA A 196 7.27 6.04 -3.14
CA ALA A 196 8.09 7.03 -2.44
C ALA A 196 9.06 6.40 -1.43
N ARG A 197 8.68 5.32 -0.76
CA ARG A 197 9.54 4.64 0.22
C ARG A 197 10.75 4.03 -0.46
N SER A 198 10.54 3.33 -1.58
CA SER A 198 11.63 2.73 -2.37
C SER A 198 12.57 3.81 -2.92
N ALA A 199 12.04 4.94 -3.40
CA ALA A 199 12.85 6.03 -3.89
C ALA A 199 13.73 6.67 -2.80
N LEU A 200 13.16 6.95 -1.64
CA LEU A 200 13.89 7.55 -0.51
C LEU A 200 14.94 6.61 0.09
N ASN A 201 14.62 5.31 0.20
CA ASN A 201 15.58 4.31 0.66
C ASN A 201 16.75 4.14 -0.31
N ALA A 202 16.50 4.21 -1.63
CA ALA A 202 17.55 4.13 -2.62
C ALA A 202 18.51 5.33 -2.55
N ILE A 203 18.00 6.55 -2.36
CA ILE A 203 18.85 7.73 -2.10
C ILE A 203 19.65 7.57 -0.84
N GLU A 204 19.04 7.16 0.26
CA GLU A 204 19.74 6.96 1.54
C GLU A 204 20.90 5.98 1.38
N LEU A 205 20.65 4.82 0.73
CA LEU A 205 21.66 3.81 0.45
C LEU A 205 22.76 4.37 -0.45
N GLY A 206 22.41 5.04 -1.55
CA GLY A 206 23.37 5.66 -2.47
C GLY A 206 24.28 6.67 -1.77
N VAL A 207 23.73 7.51 -0.92
CA VAL A 207 24.52 8.49 -0.14
C VAL A 207 25.46 7.82 0.87
N LEU A 208 25.03 6.75 1.51
CA LEU A 208 25.80 6.03 2.52
C LEU A 208 26.92 5.15 1.91
N THR A 209 26.76 4.69 0.67
CA THR A 209 27.68 3.73 0.03
C THR A 209 28.60 4.35 -1.03
N THR A 210 28.32 5.56 -1.50
CA THR A 210 29.11 6.24 -2.52
C THR A 210 30.18 7.11 -1.86
N GLU A 211 31.43 6.96 -2.29
CA GLU A 211 32.56 7.77 -1.84
C GLU A 211 32.41 9.23 -2.33
N ARG A 212 32.99 10.17 -1.58
CA ARG A 212 33.01 11.58 -1.96
C ARG A 212 34.00 11.79 -3.13
N GLY A 213 33.53 12.52 -4.14
CA GLY A 213 34.39 12.95 -5.24
C GLY A 213 35.48 13.94 -4.80
N ALA A 214 36.38 14.28 -5.72
CA ALA A 214 37.47 15.25 -5.49
C ALA A 214 36.96 16.66 -5.12
N ASP A 215 35.70 16.99 -5.42
CA ASP A 215 35.02 18.22 -5.04
C ASP A 215 34.35 18.16 -3.65
N GLY A 216 34.55 17.04 -2.90
CA GLY A 216 33.98 16.79 -1.59
C GLY A 216 32.49 16.42 -1.58
N LYS A 217 31.87 16.31 -2.75
CA LYS A 217 30.44 15.95 -2.91
C LYS A 217 30.27 14.46 -3.22
N ILE A 218 29.11 13.93 -2.89
CA ILE A 218 28.68 12.59 -3.27
C ILE A 218 27.94 12.70 -4.61
N HIS A 219 28.42 11.98 -5.63
CA HIS A 219 27.82 11.94 -6.95
C HIS A 219 27.12 10.60 -7.14
N ILE A 220 25.77 10.59 -7.12
CA ILE A 220 24.97 9.40 -7.39
C ILE A 220 24.71 9.36 -8.89
N THR A 221 25.41 8.46 -9.62
CA THR A 221 25.19 8.22 -11.03
C THR A 221 23.97 7.34 -11.27
N MET A 222 23.53 7.21 -12.53
CA MET A 222 22.43 6.30 -12.88
C MET A 222 22.75 4.85 -12.50
N GLU A 223 24.00 4.41 -12.71
CA GLU A 223 24.43 3.07 -12.36
C GLU A 223 24.30 2.81 -10.85
N VAL A 224 24.78 3.74 -10.01
CA VAL A 224 24.64 3.67 -8.55
C VAL A 224 23.15 3.69 -8.14
N ALA A 225 22.33 4.51 -8.81
CA ALA A 225 20.91 4.58 -8.54
C ALA A 225 20.20 3.26 -8.87
N GLU A 226 20.53 2.64 -10.01
CA GLU A 226 20.00 1.34 -10.43
C GLU A 226 20.40 0.20 -9.49
N GLU A 227 21.64 0.22 -8.97
CA GLU A 227 22.10 -0.74 -7.97
C GLU A 227 21.38 -0.58 -6.62
N CYS A 228 21.12 0.66 -6.21
CA CYS A 228 20.43 0.95 -4.94
C CYS A 228 18.93 0.64 -4.98
N ILE A 229 18.32 0.70 -6.16
CA ILE A 229 16.93 0.28 -6.35
C ILE A 229 16.95 -1.21 -6.68
N GLN A 230 16.63 -2.04 -5.71
CA GLN A 230 16.41 -3.47 -5.95
C GLN A 230 15.44 -3.63 -7.13
N LYS A 231 15.84 -4.43 -8.16
CA LYS A 231 15.02 -4.72 -9.33
C LYS A 231 13.58 -4.93 -8.89
N ARG A 232 12.66 -4.21 -9.52
CA ARG A 232 11.23 -4.48 -9.39
C ARG A 232 11.02 -5.97 -9.61
N VAL A 233 10.73 -6.68 -8.54
CA VAL A 233 9.93 -7.90 -8.69
C VAL A 233 8.63 -7.41 -9.31
N LEU A 234 8.32 -7.86 -10.52
CA LEU A 234 7.00 -7.62 -11.11
C LEU A 234 6.00 -7.96 -10.01
N ARG A 235 5.22 -6.95 -9.59
CA ARG A 235 4.25 -7.11 -8.52
C ARG A 235 3.19 -8.11 -8.98
N TYR A 236 3.43 -9.34 -8.62
CA TYR A 236 2.48 -10.42 -8.73
C TYR A 236 2.33 -10.97 -7.32
N ASP A 237 1.39 -10.41 -6.61
CA ASP A 237 1.01 -10.97 -5.31
C ASP A 237 0.07 -12.14 -5.58
N LYS A 238 0.47 -13.33 -5.18
CA LYS A 238 -0.29 -14.59 -5.41
C LYS A 238 -1.70 -14.57 -4.80
N THR A 239 -2.02 -13.59 -3.98
CA THR A 239 -3.30 -13.46 -3.27
C THR A 239 -3.94 -12.08 -3.41
N GLY A 240 -3.31 -11.12 -4.11
CA GLY A 240 -3.78 -9.74 -4.22
C GLY A 240 -4.50 -9.42 -5.54
N ASP A 241 -5.06 -8.21 -5.62
CA ASP A 241 -5.81 -7.70 -6.78
C ASP A 241 -5.04 -7.83 -8.10
N ASN A 242 -3.70 -7.60 -8.08
CA ASN A 242 -2.85 -7.77 -9.26
C ASN A 242 -2.80 -9.21 -9.80
N HIS A 243 -2.95 -10.22 -8.92
CA HIS A 243 -3.10 -11.61 -9.30
C HIS A 243 -4.40 -11.82 -10.07
N TYR A 244 -5.52 -11.41 -9.47
CA TYR A 244 -6.83 -11.54 -10.11
C TYR A 244 -6.95 -10.73 -11.39
N ASP A 245 -6.39 -9.53 -11.42
CA ASP A 245 -6.37 -8.67 -12.61
C ASP A 245 -5.55 -9.29 -13.74
N THR A 246 -4.38 -9.85 -13.45
CA THR A 246 -3.53 -10.51 -14.45
C THR A 246 -4.19 -11.78 -15.00
N ILE A 247 -4.79 -12.60 -14.13
CA ILE A 247 -5.54 -13.79 -14.54
C ILE A 247 -6.77 -13.40 -15.37
N SER A 248 -7.51 -12.38 -14.92
CA SER A 248 -8.68 -11.86 -15.65
C SER A 248 -8.29 -11.33 -17.03
N ALA A 249 -7.17 -10.61 -17.13
CA ALA A 249 -6.64 -10.11 -18.40
C ALA A 249 -6.21 -11.27 -19.31
N PHE A 250 -5.52 -12.30 -18.78
CA PHE A 250 -5.17 -13.51 -19.52
C PHE A 250 -6.38 -14.22 -20.09
N ILE A 251 -7.42 -14.47 -19.27
CA ILE A 251 -8.66 -15.11 -19.71
C ILE A 251 -9.37 -14.26 -20.78
N LYS A 252 -9.47 -12.94 -20.56
CA LYS A 252 -10.11 -12.03 -21.53
C LYS A 252 -9.35 -11.96 -22.85
N SER A 253 -8.02 -12.02 -22.82
CA SER A 253 -7.18 -12.05 -24.02
C SER A 253 -7.42 -13.32 -24.84
N MET A 254 -7.53 -14.49 -24.19
CA MET A 254 -7.89 -15.74 -24.87
C MET A 254 -9.27 -15.65 -25.53
N ARG A 255 -10.28 -15.16 -24.80
CA ARG A 255 -11.65 -14.96 -25.32
C ARG A 255 -11.69 -13.93 -26.44
N GLY A 256 -10.86 -12.90 -26.38
CA GLY A 256 -10.75 -11.86 -27.39
C GLY A 256 -9.94 -12.27 -28.63
N SER A 257 -9.37 -13.49 -28.62
CA SER A 257 -8.49 -14.00 -29.71
C SER A 257 -7.31 -13.06 -30.00
N ASP A 258 -6.70 -12.49 -28.92
CA ASP A 258 -5.49 -11.66 -29.00
C ASP A 258 -4.27 -12.49 -28.58
N PRO A 259 -3.53 -13.10 -29.54
CA PRO A 259 -2.42 -13.98 -29.22
C PRO A 259 -1.25 -13.27 -28.57
N ASP A 260 -1.00 -12.01 -28.91
CA ASP A 260 0.11 -11.23 -28.35
C ASP A 260 -0.15 -10.92 -26.87
N ALA A 261 -1.36 -10.50 -26.52
CA ALA A 261 -1.77 -10.29 -25.14
C ALA A 261 -1.76 -11.60 -24.34
N VAL A 262 -2.22 -12.71 -24.90
CA VAL A 262 -2.17 -14.03 -24.25
C VAL A 262 -0.76 -14.42 -23.88
N VAL A 263 0.18 -14.33 -24.82
CA VAL A 263 1.60 -14.67 -24.58
C VAL A 263 2.23 -13.71 -23.55
N TYR A 264 1.91 -12.43 -23.63
CA TYR A 264 2.38 -11.44 -22.65
C TYR A 264 1.92 -11.75 -21.21
N TYR A 265 0.62 -12.00 -21.02
CA TYR A 265 0.10 -12.28 -19.67
C TYR A 265 0.55 -13.67 -19.18
N LEU A 266 0.69 -14.65 -20.06
CA LEU A 266 1.28 -15.95 -19.73
C LEU A 266 2.72 -15.79 -19.22
N ALA A 267 3.57 -15.09 -19.98
CA ALA A 267 4.95 -14.83 -19.59
C ALA A 267 5.02 -14.08 -18.25
N ARG A 268 4.14 -13.12 -18.04
CA ARG A 268 4.04 -12.37 -16.78
C ARG A 268 3.68 -13.25 -15.60
N MET A 269 2.72 -14.17 -15.75
CA MET A 269 2.33 -15.12 -14.69
C MET A 269 3.46 -16.10 -14.38
N LEU A 270 4.11 -16.67 -15.42
CA LEU A 270 5.24 -17.58 -15.24
C LEU A 270 6.45 -16.90 -14.57
N TYR A 271 6.79 -15.69 -15.00
CA TYR A 271 7.87 -14.91 -14.39
C TYR A 271 7.60 -14.59 -12.90
N ALA A 272 6.34 -14.38 -12.56
CA ALA A 272 5.89 -14.12 -11.20
C ALA A 272 5.79 -15.39 -10.33
N GLY A 273 6.04 -16.56 -10.90
CA GLY A 273 6.00 -17.85 -10.20
C GLY A 273 4.60 -18.37 -9.91
N GLU A 274 3.63 -18.08 -10.80
CA GLU A 274 2.29 -18.67 -10.72
C GLU A 274 2.34 -20.19 -10.90
N ASP A 275 1.39 -20.88 -10.28
CA ASP A 275 1.27 -22.33 -10.42
C ASP A 275 0.94 -22.71 -11.87
N ILE A 276 1.87 -23.44 -12.50
CA ILE A 276 1.75 -23.90 -13.89
C ILE A 276 0.49 -24.75 -14.08
N LYS A 277 0.12 -25.57 -13.09
CA LYS A 277 -1.08 -26.39 -13.12
C LYS A 277 -2.35 -25.53 -13.08
N PHE A 278 -2.33 -24.42 -12.34
CA PHE A 278 -3.41 -23.45 -12.35
C PHE A 278 -3.57 -22.80 -13.73
N ILE A 279 -2.46 -22.37 -14.36
CA ILE A 279 -2.47 -21.78 -15.71
C ILE A 279 -3.02 -22.79 -16.72
N ALA A 280 -2.51 -24.03 -16.71
CA ALA A 280 -2.98 -25.11 -17.60
C ALA A 280 -4.49 -25.37 -17.45
N ARG A 281 -4.99 -25.37 -16.21
CA ARG A 281 -6.43 -25.50 -15.94
C ARG A 281 -7.24 -24.37 -16.56
N ARG A 282 -6.77 -23.13 -16.52
CA ARG A 282 -7.46 -21.98 -17.15
C ARG A 282 -7.50 -22.09 -18.67
N ILE A 283 -6.43 -22.60 -19.29
CA ILE A 283 -6.39 -22.87 -20.73
C ILE A 283 -7.39 -23.99 -21.10
N MET A 284 -7.44 -25.06 -20.31
CA MET A 284 -8.42 -26.14 -20.54
C MET A 284 -9.88 -25.66 -20.43
N ILE A 285 -10.17 -24.80 -19.42
CA ILE A 285 -11.52 -24.24 -19.27
C ILE A 285 -11.88 -23.40 -20.49
N CYS A 286 -10.99 -22.55 -20.98
CA CYS A 286 -11.21 -21.77 -22.20
C CYS A 286 -11.45 -22.67 -23.43
N ALA A 287 -10.65 -23.73 -23.59
CA ALA A 287 -10.83 -24.68 -24.69
C ALA A 287 -12.18 -25.42 -24.61
N ALA A 288 -12.64 -25.75 -23.40
CA ALA A 288 -13.90 -26.50 -23.19
C ALA A 288 -15.15 -25.62 -23.30
N GLU A 289 -15.10 -24.41 -22.74
CA GLU A 289 -16.26 -23.52 -22.58
C GLU A 289 -16.37 -22.48 -23.69
N ASP A 290 -15.25 -21.80 -24.02
CA ASP A 290 -15.25 -20.67 -24.94
C ASP A 290 -15.06 -21.14 -26.40
N VAL A 291 -14.15 -22.08 -26.68
CA VAL A 291 -13.92 -22.64 -28.01
C VAL A 291 -14.93 -23.78 -28.28
N SER A 292 -15.09 -24.69 -27.32
CA SER A 292 -16.08 -25.77 -27.34
C SER A 292 -16.08 -26.56 -28.66
N ASN A 293 -17.28 -26.80 -29.22
CA ASN A 293 -17.45 -27.54 -30.48
C ASN A 293 -17.06 -26.75 -31.75
N ALA A 294 -16.70 -25.50 -31.64
CA ALA A 294 -16.20 -24.71 -32.78
C ALA A 294 -14.87 -25.29 -33.30
N ASP A 295 -13.99 -25.74 -32.38
CA ASP A 295 -12.79 -26.51 -32.68
C ASP A 295 -12.57 -27.62 -31.62
N PRO A 296 -13.01 -28.85 -31.86
CA PRO A 296 -12.83 -29.96 -30.93
C PRO A 296 -11.36 -30.28 -30.63
N GLN A 297 -10.43 -29.93 -31.51
CA GLN A 297 -9.00 -30.14 -31.30
C GLN A 297 -8.44 -29.24 -30.18
N ALA A 298 -9.03 -28.08 -29.95
CA ALA A 298 -8.59 -27.17 -28.90
C ALA A 298 -8.56 -27.84 -27.52
N LEU A 299 -9.62 -28.56 -27.15
CA LEU A 299 -9.69 -29.30 -25.88
C LEU A 299 -8.69 -30.44 -25.80
N VAL A 300 -8.47 -31.17 -26.91
CA VAL A 300 -7.50 -32.27 -26.97
C VAL A 300 -6.09 -31.76 -26.73
N VAL A 301 -5.70 -30.68 -27.41
CA VAL A 301 -4.39 -30.07 -27.26
C VAL A 301 -4.21 -29.50 -25.85
N ALA A 302 -5.21 -28.79 -25.32
CA ALA A 302 -5.15 -28.19 -23.98
C ALA A 302 -5.04 -29.28 -22.89
N THR A 303 -5.75 -30.40 -23.03
CA THR A 303 -5.70 -31.56 -22.12
C THR A 303 -4.31 -32.21 -22.15
N ALA A 304 -3.77 -32.46 -23.36
CA ALA A 304 -2.43 -33.03 -23.50
C ALA A 304 -1.36 -32.12 -22.90
N ALA A 305 -1.45 -30.81 -23.11
CA ALA A 305 -0.54 -29.82 -22.49
C ALA A 305 -0.67 -29.82 -20.97
N ALA A 306 -1.88 -29.88 -20.41
CA ALA A 306 -2.11 -29.95 -18.96
C ALA A 306 -1.51 -31.22 -18.34
N GLN A 307 -1.64 -32.37 -18.99
CA GLN A 307 -1.02 -33.64 -18.56
C GLN A 307 0.52 -33.59 -18.61
N ALA A 308 1.08 -32.83 -19.54
CA ALA A 308 2.54 -32.67 -19.66
C ALA A 308 3.17 -31.82 -18.55
N VAL A 309 2.37 -31.01 -17.83
CA VAL A 309 2.85 -30.18 -16.71
C VAL A 309 2.47 -30.74 -15.33
N GLU A 310 1.78 -31.90 -15.28
CA GLU A 310 1.49 -32.62 -14.05
C GLU A 310 2.72 -33.40 -13.55
#